data_ec95a6215872f3fc617e364d2dd0a59b
#
_entry.id   ec95a6215872f3fc617e364d2dd0a59b
#
_cell.length_a   1.000
_cell.length_b   1.000
_cell.length_c   1.000
_cell.angle_alpha   90.00
_cell.angle_beta   90.00
_cell.angle_gamma   90.00
#
_symmetry.space_group_name_H-M   'P 1'
#
loop_
_entity.id
_entity.type
_entity.pdbx_description
1 polymer ?
#
loop_
_entity_poly.entity_id
_entity_poly.type
_entity_poly.pdbx_seq_one_letter_code
_entity_poly.pdbx_strand_id
1 'polypeptide(L)'
;MIILTGLFSYPKRKLRKLIKESEFEEAIALANSMEEKYQYDPDFLFIMAGMFYILEDAKKTLHYVDRLLEINEYDTEALSLKLRAHQYFKENAKVIDCCKRILKIDSDAFQVRDILNELEEK
;
A
#
# COMPACT_ATOMS: atom_id res chain seq x y z
N MET A 1 -16.00 6.85 -27.37
CA MET A 1 -14.87 5.99 -26.94
C MET A 1 -14.06 6.65 -25.82
N ILE A 2 -13.65 7.89 -25.98
CA ILE A 2 -12.93 8.65 -24.95
C ILE A 2 -13.77 8.76 -23.68
N ILE A 3 -15.08 8.98 -23.83
CA ILE A 3 -16.00 9.09 -22.69
C ILE A 3 -16.02 7.80 -21.87
N LEU A 4 -16.02 6.64 -22.54
CA LEU A 4 -16.01 5.35 -21.84
C LEU A 4 -14.72 5.15 -21.04
N THR A 5 -13.56 5.55 -21.61
CA THR A 5 -12.29 5.46 -20.92
C THR A 5 -12.32 6.33 -19.65
N GLY A 6 -12.86 7.55 -19.76
CA GLY A 6 -13.00 8.44 -18.61
C GLY A 6 -13.90 7.86 -17.53
N LEU A 7 -15.00 7.21 -17.92
CA LEU A 7 -15.92 6.58 -16.99
C LEU A 7 -15.24 5.44 -16.21
N PHE A 8 -14.43 4.61 -16.89
CA PHE A 8 -13.76 3.49 -16.22
C PHE A 8 -12.71 3.95 -15.23
N SER A 9 -12.05 5.09 -15.48
CA SER A 9 -11.03 5.62 -14.57
C SER A 9 -11.62 6.57 -13.51
N TYR A 10 -12.84 7.04 -13.70
CA TYR A 10 -13.44 8.06 -12.84
C TYR A 10 -13.50 7.67 -11.36
N PRO A 11 -13.96 6.46 -10.98
CA PRO A 11 -14.05 6.14 -9.56
C PRO A 11 -12.68 6.16 -8.86
N LYS A 12 -11.64 5.66 -9.51
CA LYS A 12 -10.29 5.67 -8.91
C LYS A 12 -9.77 7.10 -8.76
N ARG A 13 -10.00 7.95 -9.74
CA ARG A 13 -9.57 9.35 -9.65
C ARG A 13 -10.32 10.09 -8.54
N LYS A 14 -11.62 9.86 -8.45
CA LYS A 14 -12.44 10.46 -7.39
C LYS A 14 -11.98 9.99 -6.02
N LEU A 15 -11.68 8.69 -5.89
CA LEU A 15 -11.18 8.12 -4.65
C LEU A 15 -9.88 8.80 -4.21
N ARG A 16 -8.92 8.94 -5.12
CA ARG A 16 -7.66 9.62 -4.85
C ARG A 16 -7.88 11.07 -4.41
N LYS A 17 -8.80 11.77 -5.06
CA LYS A 17 -9.12 13.16 -4.74
C LYS A 17 -9.68 13.27 -3.34
N LEU A 18 -10.63 12.40 -2.98
CA LEU A 18 -11.23 12.41 -1.65
C LEU A 18 -10.18 12.16 -0.56
N ILE A 19 -9.27 11.24 -0.81
CA ILE A 19 -8.17 10.94 0.12
C ILE A 19 -7.25 12.15 0.25
N LYS A 20 -6.88 12.77 -0.86
CA LYS A 20 -6.02 13.94 -0.89
C LYS A 20 -6.64 15.11 -0.10
N GLU A 21 -7.95 15.24 -0.19
CA GLU A 21 -8.70 16.30 0.52
C GLU A 21 -9.07 15.90 1.94
N SER A 22 -8.63 14.73 2.39
CA SER A 22 -8.93 14.18 3.72
C SER A 22 -10.43 13.96 3.97
N GLU A 23 -11.18 13.72 2.91
CA GLU A 23 -12.61 13.40 2.98
C GLU A 23 -12.77 11.88 3.14
N PHE A 24 -12.33 11.36 4.29
CA PHE A 24 -12.17 9.91 4.48
C PHE A 24 -13.49 9.15 4.59
N GLU A 25 -14.53 9.75 5.16
CA GLU A 25 -15.84 9.09 5.23
C GLU A 25 -16.40 8.84 3.83
N GLU A 26 -16.32 9.86 2.97
CA GLU A 26 -16.77 9.74 1.59
C GLU A 26 -15.87 8.79 0.80
N ALA A 27 -14.56 8.83 1.06
CA ALA A 27 -13.60 7.93 0.41
C ALA A 27 -13.91 6.48 0.74
N ILE A 28 -14.17 6.17 2.00
CA ILE A 28 -14.50 4.82 2.45
C ILE A 28 -15.82 4.34 1.82
N ALA A 29 -16.83 5.20 1.80
CA ALA A 29 -18.11 4.87 1.19
C ALA A 29 -17.94 4.56 -0.30
N LEU A 30 -17.17 5.40 -1.02
CA LEU A 30 -16.90 5.16 -2.43
C LEU A 30 -16.10 3.87 -2.63
N ALA A 31 -15.07 3.65 -1.82
CA ALA A 31 -14.23 2.46 -1.91
C ALA A 31 -15.05 1.19 -1.68
N ASN A 32 -15.99 1.21 -0.74
CA ASN A 32 -16.86 0.06 -0.49
C ASN A 32 -17.68 -0.29 -1.74
N SER A 33 -18.14 0.73 -2.48
CA SER A 33 -18.89 0.50 -3.71
C SER A 33 -18.00 -0.03 -4.84
N MET A 34 -16.69 0.15 -4.74
CA MET A 34 -15.72 -0.26 -5.76
C MET A 34 -15.10 -1.63 -5.48
N GLU A 35 -15.20 -2.13 -4.26
CA GLU A 35 -14.44 -3.30 -3.81
C GLU A 35 -14.66 -4.53 -4.70
N GLU A 36 -15.89 -4.84 -5.03
CA GLU A 36 -16.20 -6.02 -5.84
C GLU A 36 -15.59 -5.91 -7.24
N LYS A 37 -15.75 -4.76 -7.89
CA LYS A 37 -15.28 -4.56 -9.26
C LYS A 37 -13.75 -4.47 -9.35
N TYR A 38 -13.11 -3.85 -8.36
CA TYR A 38 -11.68 -3.54 -8.41
C TYR A 38 -10.83 -4.41 -7.48
N GLN A 39 -11.38 -5.52 -6.97
CA GLN A 39 -10.69 -6.34 -5.97
C GLN A 39 -9.35 -6.93 -6.43
N TYR A 40 -9.14 -7.04 -7.74
CA TYR A 40 -7.87 -7.54 -8.31
C TYR A 40 -7.12 -6.47 -9.09
N ASP A 41 -7.52 -5.21 -8.95
CA ASP A 41 -6.87 -4.09 -9.62
C ASP A 41 -5.72 -3.58 -8.73
N PRO A 42 -4.44 -3.73 -9.17
CA PRO A 42 -3.31 -3.32 -8.34
C PRO A 42 -3.37 -1.85 -7.93
N ASP A 43 -3.85 -0.99 -8.82
CA ASP A 43 -3.96 0.45 -8.57
C ASP A 43 -4.94 0.73 -7.43
N PHE A 44 -6.12 0.11 -7.48
CA PHE A 44 -7.11 0.24 -6.41
C PHE A 44 -6.56 -0.27 -5.07
N LEU A 45 -5.93 -1.44 -5.08
CA LEU A 45 -5.37 -2.03 -3.86
C LEU A 45 -4.29 -1.14 -3.25
N PHE A 46 -3.45 -0.52 -4.09
CA PHE A 46 -2.44 0.41 -3.60
C PHE A 46 -3.07 1.67 -3.00
N ILE A 47 -4.09 2.22 -3.66
CA ILE A 47 -4.82 3.39 -3.14
C ILE A 47 -5.40 3.07 -1.76
N MET A 48 -6.01 1.91 -1.60
CA MET A 48 -6.62 1.50 -0.34
C MET A 48 -5.56 1.30 0.76
N ALA A 49 -4.45 0.64 0.42
CA ALA A 49 -3.36 0.46 1.38
C ALA A 49 -2.81 1.82 1.84
N GLY A 50 -2.62 2.75 0.90
CA GLY A 50 -2.15 4.09 1.22
C GLY A 50 -3.11 4.87 2.09
N MET A 51 -4.41 4.77 1.81
CA MET A 51 -5.42 5.43 2.62
C MET A 51 -5.39 4.95 4.06
N PHE A 52 -5.37 3.64 4.27
CA PHE A 52 -5.34 3.10 5.62
C PHE A 52 -4.02 3.35 6.33
N TYR A 53 -2.92 3.45 5.58
CA TYR A 53 -1.65 3.89 6.15
C TYR A 53 -1.78 5.33 6.71
N ILE A 54 -2.39 6.24 5.94
CA ILE A 54 -2.64 7.62 6.39
C ILE A 54 -3.53 7.64 7.62
N LEU A 55 -4.53 6.76 7.66
CA LEU A 55 -5.46 6.65 8.80
C LEU A 55 -4.86 5.92 9.99
N GLU A 56 -3.61 5.50 9.89
CA GLU A 56 -2.90 4.77 10.94
C GLU A 56 -3.56 3.44 11.32
N ASP A 57 -4.22 2.82 10.34
CA ASP A 57 -4.80 1.49 10.50
C ASP A 57 -3.86 0.46 9.87
N ALA A 58 -2.87 0.02 10.64
CA ALA A 58 -1.84 -0.89 10.15
C ALA A 58 -2.40 -2.24 9.73
N LYS A 59 -3.43 -2.72 10.42
CA LYS A 59 -4.05 -4.01 10.09
C LYS A 59 -4.70 -3.98 8.71
N LYS A 60 -5.47 -2.93 8.41
CA LYS A 60 -6.09 -2.77 7.09
C LYS A 60 -5.07 -2.47 6.01
N THR A 61 -4.02 -1.72 6.36
CA THR A 61 -2.90 -1.51 5.44
C THR A 61 -2.32 -2.84 4.99
N LEU A 62 -2.04 -3.74 5.93
CA LEU A 62 -1.52 -5.07 5.62
C LEU A 62 -2.49 -5.89 4.78
N HIS A 63 -3.78 -5.80 5.07
CA HIS A 63 -4.79 -6.52 4.30
C HIS A 63 -4.70 -6.20 2.80
N TYR A 64 -4.65 -4.90 2.47
CA TYR A 64 -4.59 -4.49 1.06
C TYR A 64 -3.21 -4.69 0.44
N VAL A 65 -2.15 -4.46 1.21
CA VAL A 65 -0.79 -4.68 0.74
C VAL A 65 -0.56 -6.15 0.40
N ASP A 66 -1.02 -7.07 1.24
CA ASP A 66 -0.82 -8.50 0.99
C ASP A 66 -1.56 -8.95 -0.27
N ARG A 67 -2.75 -8.43 -0.51
CA ARG A 67 -3.49 -8.70 -1.75
C ARG A 67 -2.74 -8.16 -2.96
N LEU A 68 -2.18 -6.95 -2.85
CA LEU A 68 -1.39 -6.34 -3.91
C LEU A 68 -0.13 -7.18 -4.21
N LEU A 69 0.56 -7.63 -3.16
CA LEU A 69 1.77 -8.43 -3.33
C LEU A 69 1.50 -9.82 -3.92
N GLU A 70 0.29 -10.36 -3.77
CA GLU A 70 -0.10 -11.58 -4.46
C GLU A 70 -0.14 -11.37 -5.98
N ILE A 71 -0.46 -10.16 -6.43
CA ILE A 71 -0.51 -9.82 -7.86
C ILE A 71 0.89 -9.47 -8.37
N ASN A 72 1.65 -8.70 -7.59
CA ASN A 72 3.00 -8.27 -7.94
C ASN A 72 3.91 -8.31 -6.71
N GLU A 73 4.60 -9.42 -6.53
CA GLU A 73 5.48 -9.64 -5.38
C GLU A 73 6.71 -8.75 -5.35
N TYR A 74 7.02 -8.09 -6.48
CA TYR A 74 8.19 -7.21 -6.60
C TYR A 74 7.84 -5.73 -6.52
N ASP A 75 6.63 -5.40 -6.08
CA ASP A 75 6.21 -4.02 -5.92
C ASP A 75 6.88 -3.41 -4.68
N THR A 76 7.91 -2.59 -4.90
CA THR A 76 8.70 -1.99 -3.80
C THR A 76 7.88 -1.02 -2.96
N GLU A 77 6.93 -0.31 -3.56
CA GLU A 77 6.07 0.61 -2.80
C GLU A 77 5.15 -0.16 -1.86
N ALA A 78 4.60 -1.28 -2.34
CA ALA A 78 3.79 -2.16 -1.50
C ALA A 78 4.62 -2.76 -0.37
N LEU A 79 5.84 -3.22 -0.68
CA LEU A 79 6.76 -3.76 0.33
C LEU A 79 7.12 -2.70 1.36
N SER A 80 7.27 -1.44 0.95
CA SER A 80 7.56 -0.33 1.86
C SER A 80 6.40 -0.08 2.82
N LEU A 81 5.17 -0.14 2.34
CA LEU A 81 4.00 -0.02 3.21
C LEU A 81 3.91 -1.20 4.19
N LYS A 82 4.22 -2.40 3.72
CA LYS A 82 4.24 -3.59 4.57
C LYS A 82 5.29 -3.43 5.69
N LEU A 83 6.47 -2.96 5.32
CA LEU A 83 7.53 -2.69 6.28
C LEU A 83 7.05 -1.71 7.36
N ARG A 84 6.42 -0.61 6.95
CA ARG A 84 5.92 0.40 7.89
C ARG A 84 4.86 -0.17 8.83
N ALA A 85 3.95 -1.00 8.32
CA ALA A 85 2.92 -1.62 9.15
C ALA A 85 3.55 -2.55 10.19
N HIS A 86 4.56 -3.33 9.80
CA HIS A 86 5.25 -4.23 10.73
C HIS A 86 6.09 -3.44 11.74
N GLN A 87 6.65 -2.29 11.36
CA GLN A 87 7.32 -1.40 12.33
C GLN A 87 6.32 -0.91 13.40
N TYR A 88 5.12 -0.57 12.97
CA TYR A 88 4.07 -0.14 13.91
C TYR A 88 3.79 -1.21 14.95
N PHE A 89 3.73 -2.47 14.53
CA PHE A 89 3.50 -3.59 15.45
C PHE A 89 4.77 -4.08 16.15
N LYS A 90 5.93 -3.47 15.88
CA LYS A 90 7.23 -3.86 16.45
C LYS A 90 7.59 -5.31 16.14
N GLU A 91 7.21 -5.79 14.99
CA GLU A 91 7.48 -7.14 14.52
C GLU A 91 8.81 -7.16 13.75
N ASN A 92 9.91 -7.08 14.48
CA ASN A 92 11.25 -6.88 13.90
C ASN A 92 11.65 -7.94 12.87
N ALA A 93 11.30 -9.20 13.09
CA ALA A 93 11.62 -10.25 12.11
C ALA A 93 10.94 -10.01 10.77
N LYS A 94 9.69 -9.53 10.80
CA LYS A 94 8.95 -9.22 9.57
C LYS A 94 9.47 -7.96 8.90
N VAL A 95 9.91 -6.98 9.69
CA VAL A 95 10.56 -5.77 9.15
C VAL A 95 11.85 -6.16 8.42
N ILE A 96 12.66 -7.01 9.04
CA ILE A 96 13.92 -7.50 8.43
C ILE A 96 13.63 -8.21 7.10
N ASP A 97 12.61 -9.07 7.07
CA ASP A 97 12.23 -9.76 5.84
C ASP A 97 11.86 -8.78 4.73
N CYS A 98 11.05 -7.76 5.05
CA CYS A 98 10.67 -6.73 4.08
C CYS A 98 11.89 -5.96 3.58
N CYS A 99 12.80 -5.59 4.48
CA CYS A 99 14.05 -4.90 4.11
C CYS A 99 14.84 -5.72 3.10
N LYS A 100 15.02 -6.99 3.38
CA LYS A 100 15.80 -7.88 2.50
C LYS A 100 15.15 -8.04 1.14
N ARG A 101 13.84 -8.14 1.10
CA ARG A 101 13.09 -8.23 -0.16
C ARG A 101 13.22 -6.96 -1.00
N ILE A 102 13.09 -5.80 -0.37
CA ILE A 102 13.25 -4.52 -1.06
C ILE A 102 14.67 -4.40 -1.62
N LEU A 103 15.68 -4.73 -0.81
CA LEU A 103 17.08 -4.58 -1.21
C LEU A 103 17.48 -5.52 -2.34
N LYS A 104 16.80 -6.66 -2.51
CA LYS A 104 17.01 -7.53 -3.67
C LYS A 104 16.53 -6.88 -4.95
N ILE A 105 15.50 -6.04 -4.87
CA ILE A 105 14.92 -5.37 -6.04
C ILE A 105 15.66 -4.06 -6.31
N ASP A 106 15.93 -3.30 -5.25
CA ASP A 106 16.60 -1.99 -5.30
C ASP A 106 17.72 -1.97 -4.27
N SER A 107 18.94 -2.29 -4.72
CA SER A 107 20.10 -2.33 -3.84
C SER A 107 20.53 -0.95 -3.34
N ASP A 108 20.03 0.12 -3.98
CA ASP A 108 20.34 1.50 -3.63
C ASP A 108 19.36 2.10 -2.63
N ALA A 109 18.38 1.32 -2.15
CA ALA A 109 17.43 1.79 -1.13
C ALA A 109 18.14 1.95 0.23
N PHE A 110 18.95 2.99 0.36
CA PHE A 110 19.82 3.17 1.54
C PHE A 110 19.04 3.37 2.83
N GLN A 111 17.86 3.98 2.79
CA GLN A 111 17.02 4.13 3.98
C GLN A 111 16.59 2.78 4.55
N VAL A 112 16.25 1.86 3.63
CA VAL A 112 15.87 0.49 4.00
C VAL A 112 17.08 -0.25 4.57
N ARG A 113 18.26 -0.04 3.98
CA ARG A 113 19.50 -0.63 4.47
C ARG A 113 19.83 -0.15 5.88
N ASP A 114 19.60 1.13 6.15
CA ASP A 114 19.82 1.68 7.48
C ASP A 114 18.91 1.02 8.52
N ILE A 115 17.65 0.82 8.18
CA ILE A 115 16.68 0.12 9.05
C ILE A 115 17.17 -1.30 9.32
N LEU A 116 17.56 -2.02 8.27
CA LEU A 116 18.05 -3.39 8.40
C LEU A 116 19.27 -3.48 9.30
N ASN A 117 20.25 -2.61 9.05
CA ASN A 117 21.49 -2.60 9.85
C ASN A 117 21.20 -2.32 11.32
N GLU A 118 20.33 -1.36 11.60
CA GLU A 118 19.95 -1.03 12.97
C GLU A 118 19.32 -2.22 13.69
N LEU A 119 18.44 -2.95 13.02
CA LEU A 119 17.78 -4.11 13.63
C LEU A 119 18.71 -5.31 13.78
N GLU A 120 19.62 -5.52 12.84
CA GLU A 120 20.56 -6.64 12.91
C GLU A 120 21.69 -6.44 13.90
N GLU A 121 21.98 -5.19 14.27
CA GLU A 121 22.98 -4.89 15.29
C GLU A 121 22.50 -5.15 16.71
N LYS A 122 21.21 -5.29 16.88
CA LYS A 122 20.61 -5.59 18.19
C LYS A 122 20.43 -7.09 18.35
#